data_c12f2f3fa0384d198e41e5cd2a36f6c9
#
_entry.id   c12f2f3fa0384d198e41e5cd2a36f6c9
#
_cell.length_a   1.000
_cell.length_b   1.000
_cell.length_c   1.000
_cell.angle_alpha   90.00
_cell.angle_beta   90.00
_cell.angle_gamma   90.00
#
_symmetry.space_group_name_H-M   'P 1'
#
loop_
_entity.id
_entity.type
_entity.pdbx_description
1 polymer ?
#
loop_
_entity_poly.entity_id
_entity_poly.type
_entity_poly.pdbx_seq_one_letter_code
_entity_poly.pdbx_strand_id
1 'polypeptide(L)'
;MAPRWAASQPSNTAASPSLRAAAASAGLVYGSDSDNQFAREPDAYWKLFSSQCALYAAELSWGAIAPSPTEENDKRDRNVAVALAGGLKLTGAHLLWHEHTPAWLEPMPRAQAQQAAAAHIQRLAGLYRGSVFSWNVVNEAINPRDHAADGLRVDSPLLRALGSDFFEAAFREARAADPGSLLIYNEYDLELDTPDQEARRTALFHLLDRLQKQRIPIDGVGLQSHLKLARFGDFKESKYRAFLDELQKRGLKIVITELDVDDRGAPPAVEDRDRAVADVYARFLAAALDSPAVVALVTWGLCDPYSWLNHNAYFPQFKRPDGLPQRPLQFDGAFQPKPAFNAVMNALQHAPKRGAAKS
;
A
#
# COMPACT_ATOMS: atom_id res chain seq x y z
N MET A 1 40.19 -52.54 -12.82
CA MET A 1 39.02 -52.22 -11.98
C MET A 1 38.95 -50.70 -11.89
N ALA A 2 38.01 -50.07 -12.57
CA ALA A 2 37.81 -48.63 -12.55
C ALA A 2 36.76 -48.29 -11.44
N PRO A 3 36.93 -47.22 -10.64
CA PRO A 3 35.97 -46.87 -9.63
C PRO A 3 34.72 -46.24 -10.29
N ARG A 4 33.57 -46.77 -9.90
CA ARG A 4 32.25 -46.21 -10.25
C ARG A 4 32.04 -44.89 -9.45
N TRP A 5 31.96 -43.75 -10.18
CA TRP A 5 31.45 -42.50 -9.66
C TRP A 5 29.93 -42.62 -9.45
N ALA A 6 29.49 -42.61 -8.21
CA ALA A 6 28.08 -42.44 -7.90
C ALA A 6 27.67 -41.02 -8.28
N ALA A 7 26.83 -40.90 -9.29
CA ALA A 7 26.18 -39.65 -9.62
C ALA A 7 25.25 -39.29 -8.42
N SER A 8 25.61 -38.24 -7.69
CA SER A 8 24.73 -37.63 -6.71
C SER A 8 23.50 -37.09 -7.42
N GLN A 9 22.35 -37.64 -7.11
CA GLN A 9 21.07 -37.06 -7.56
C GLN A 9 20.97 -35.61 -7.06
N PRO A 10 20.45 -34.68 -7.90
CA PRO A 10 20.21 -33.33 -7.44
C PRO A 10 19.16 -33.41 -6.31
N SER A 11 19.53 -32.93 -5.13
CA SER A 11 18.61 -32.75 -4.03
C SER A 11 17.49 -31.82 -4.50
N ASN A 12 16.29 -32.36 -4.59
CA ASN A 12 15.07 -31.61 -4.86
C ASN A 12 14.75 -30.81 -3.57
N THR A 13 15.48 -29.71 -3.34
CA THR A 13 15.13 -28.75 -2.31
C THR A 13 13.85 -28.07 -2.77
N ALA A 14 12.73 -28.51 -2.21
CA ALA A 14 11.47 -27.80 -2.38
C ALA A 14 11.72 -26.31 -2.11
N ALA A 15 11.41 -25.45 -3.07
CA ALA A 15 11.58 -24.02 -2.90
C ALA A 15 10.83 -23.58 -1.64
N SER A 16 11.47 -22.77 -0.82
CA SER A 16 10.83 -22.23 0.39
C SER A 16 9.49 -21.55 0.03
N PRO A 17 8.46 -21.68 0.88
CA PRO A 17 7.17 -21.07 0.63
C PRO A 17 7.29 -19.57 0.31
N SER A 18 6.67 -19.10 -0.76
CA SER A 18 6.78 -17.72 -1.25
C SER A 18 5.40 -17.08 -1.40
N LEU A 19 5.18 -15.95 -0.71
CA LEU A 19 3.95 -15.15 -0.82
C LEU A 19 3.75 -14.68 -2.27
N ARG A 20 4.83 -14.28 -2.94
CA ARG A 20 4.83 -13.92 -4.37
C ARG A 20 4.27 -15.05 -5.24
N ALA A 21 4.72 -16.28 -5.04
CA ALA A 21 4.29 -17.42 -5.84
C ALA A 21 2.83 -17.81 -5.53
N ALA A 22 2.43 -17.77 -4.25
CA ALA A 22 1.05 -18.04 -3.84
C ALA A 22 0.09 -17.00 -4.44
N ALA A 23 0.42 -15.71 -4.36
CA ALA A 23 -0.36 -14.65 -4.97
C ALA A 23 -0.49 -14.82 -6.48
N ALA A 24 0.62 -15.07 -7.19
CA ALA A 24 0.62 -15.29 -8.64
C ALA A 24 -0.27 -16.48 -9.05
N SER A 25 -0.30 -17.56 -8.27
CA SER A 25 -1.16 -18.72 -8.50
C SER A 25 -2.66 -18.41 -8.40
N ALA A 26 -3.02 -17.37 -7.65
CA ALA A 26 -4.39 -16.85 -7.54
C ALA A 26 -4.69 -15.71 -8.55
N GLY A 27 -3.72 -15.31 -9.37
CA GLY A 27 -3.85 -14.15 -10.26
C GLY A 27 -3.79 -12.81 -9.51
N LEU A 28 -3.15 -12.81 -8.34
CA LEU A 28 -2.87 -11.63 -7.51
C LEU A 28 -1.40 -11.24 -7.61
N VAL A 29 -1.10 -10.01 -7.20
CA VAL A 29 0.28 -9.56 -7.01
C VAL A 29 0.51 -9.27 -5.53
N TYR A 30 1.59 -9.81 -4.95
CA TYR A 30 1.99 -9.52 -3.58
C TYR A 30 3.22 -8.62 -3.56
N GLY A 31 3.22 -7.66 -2.64
CA GLY A 31 4.33 -6.74 -2.44
C GLY A 31 4.42 -6.20 -1.02
N SER A 32 5.41 -5.36 -0.80
CA SER A 32 5.60 -4.70 0.49
C SER A 32 6.30 -3.35 0.32
N ASP A 33 6.18 -2.50 1.35
CA ASP A 33 7.13 -1.42 1.61
C ASP A 33 8.41 -1.94 2.26
N SER A 34 9.49 -1.17 2.19
CA SER A 34 10.76 -1.49 2.82
C SER A 34 11.35 -0.39 3.72
N ASP A 35 10.71 0.76 3.78
CA ASP A 35 11.18 1.93 4.56
C ASP A 35 12.71 2.14 4.53
N ASN A 36 13.32 2.11 3.35
CA ASN A 36 14.77 2.29 3.15
C ASN A 36 15.67 1.18 3.73
N GLN A 37 15.13 0.02 4.14
CA GLN A 37 15.94 -1.05 4.75
C GLN A 37 16.95 -1.67 3.80
N PHE A 38 16.73 -1.62 2.47
CA PHE A 38 17.71 -2.08 1.48
C PHE A 38 19.07 -1.40 1.63
N ALA A 39 19.10 -0.14 2.08
CA ALA A 39 20.33 0.59 2.30
C ALA A 39 21.05 0.23 3.61
N ARG A 40 20.32 -0.35 4.58
CA ARG A 40 20.85 -0.68 5.91
C ARG A 40 21.32 -2.13 6.01
N GLU A 41 20.55 -3.06 5.41
CA GLU A 41 20.82 -4.51 5.45
C GLU A 41 20.67 -5.13 4.06
N PRO A 42 21.51 -4.74 3.09
CA PRO A 42 21.24 -4.99 1.69
C PRO A 42 21.17 -6.48 1.33
N ASP A 43 22.00 -7.33 1.95
CA ASP A 43 22.09 -8.72 1.51
C ASP A 43 20.98 -9.62 2.08
N ALA A 44 20.77 -9.61 3.39
CA ALA A 44 19.81 -10.50 4.06
C ALA A 44 18.37 -10.05 3.83
N TYR A 45 18.10 -8.76 4.02
CA TYR A 45 16.75 -8.21 3.83
C TYR A 45 16.32 -8.26 2.37
N TRP A 46 17.24 -7.93 1.43
CA TRP A 46 16.97 -8.02 0.00
C TRP A 46 16.65 -9.45 -0.46
N LYS A 47 17.38 -10.45 0.03
CA LYS A 47 17.08 -11.86 -0.24
C LYS A 47 15.68 -12.23 0.21
N LEU A 48 15.30 -11.84 1.43
CA LEU A 48 13.95 -12.06 1.92
C LEU A 48 12.92 -11.36 1.05
N PHE A 49 13.09 -10.04 0.83
CA PHE A 49 12.15 -9.22 0.09
C PHE A 49 11.93 -9.74 -1.33
N SER A 50 12.99 -9.98 -2.08
CA SER A 50 12.93 -10.47 -3.46
C SER A 50 12.35 -11.88 -3.58
N SER A 51 12.52 -12.72 -2.55
CA SER A 51 11.90 -14.04 -2.50
C SER A 51 10.40 -14.00 -2.26
N GLN A 52 9.93 -12.99 -1.50
CA GLN A 52 8.54 -12.90 -1.05
C GLN A 52 7.70 -11.94 -1.88
N CYS A 53 8.28 -10.89 -2.47
CA CYS A 53 7.56 -9.80 -3.12
C CYS A 53 7.74 -9.77 -4.65
N ALA A 54 6.70 -9.33 -5.37
CA ALA A 54 6.72 -8.96 -6.78
C ALA A 54 6.56 -7.45 -6.98
N LEU A 55 6.05 -6.74 -5.96
CA LEU A 55 5.95 -5.29 -5.93
C LEU A 55 6.81 -4.72 -4.80
N TYR A 56 7.36 -3.55 -5.06
CA TYR A 56 7.97 -2.67 -4.09
C TYR A 56 7.12 -1.39 -3.96
N ALA A 57 6.62 -1.10 -2.77
CA ALA A 57 5.94 0.16 -2.49
C ALA A 57 6.98 1.27 -2.31
N ALA A 58 7.06 2.15 -3.32
CA ALA A 58 8.07 3.21 -3.35
C ALA A 58 7.49 4.50 -2.76
N GLU A 59 8.03 4.96 -1.64
CA GLU A 59 7.68 6.25 -1.04
C GLU A 59 8.31 7.42 -1.83
N LEU A 60 7.60 7.89 -2.84
CA LEU A 60 8.01 8.97 -3.74
C LEU A 60 7.22 10.27 -3.49
N SER A 61 6.92 10.56 -2.23
CA SER A 61 6.10 11.70 -1.82
C SER A 61 6.71 13.04 -2.24
N TRP A 62 5.90 13.92 -2.86
CA TRP A 62 6.35 15.16 -3.50
C TRP A 62 7.20 16.04 -2.60
N GLY A 63 6.74 16.36 -1.39
CA GLY A 63 7.50 17.20 -0.45
C GLY A 63 8.82 16.58 0.02
N ALA A 64 8.96 15.26 -0.06
CA ALA A 64 10.18 14.58 0.33
C ALA A 64 11.22 14.51 -0.80
N ILE A 65 10.78 14.46 -2.06
CA ILE A 65 11.68 14.40 -3.23
C ILE A 65 11.98 15.77 -3.84
N ALA A 66 11.11 16.78 -3.62
CA ALA A 66 11.29 18.14 -4.13
C ALA A 66 11.16 19.17 -2.99
N PRO A 67 12.19 19.32 -2.13
CA PRO A 67 12.16 20.26 -1.00
C PRO A 67 12.15 21.73 -1.44
N SER A 68 12.53 22.04 -2.68
CA SER A 68 12.41 23.36 -3.32
C SER A 68 11.95 23.23 -4.76
N PRO A 69 11.50 24.33 -5.43
CA PRO A 69 11.07 24.30 -6.82
C PRO A 69 12.15 23.86 -7.82
N THR A 70 13.42 23.98 -7.44
CA THR A 70 14.59 23.71 -8.30
C THR A 70 15.45 22.54 -7.83
N GLU A 71 15.12 21.93 -6.69
CA GLU A 71 15.88 20.86 -6.07
C GLU A 71 15.11 19.55 -6.11
N GLU A 72 15.74 18.51 -6.63
CA GLU A 72 15.24 17.13 -6.59
C GLU A 72 16.15 16.29 -5.71
N ASN A 73 15.56 15.52 -4.80
CA ASN A 73 16.33 14.72 -3.86
C ASN A 73 16.47 13.27 -4.36
N ASP A 74 17.58 12.96 -5.02
CA ASP A 74 17.90 11.64 -5.58
C ASP A 74 18.08 10.52 -4.55
N LYS A 75 18.11 10.82 -3.26
CA LYS A 75 18.47 9.82 -2.23
C LYS A 75 17.49 8.67 -2.12
N ARG A 76 16.24 8.86 -2.55
CA ARG A 76 15.21 7.79 -2.53
C ARG A 76 15.26 6.88 -3.76
N ASP A 77 15.93 7.29 -4.81
CA ASP A 77 16.03 6.50 -6.05
C ASP A 77 16.86 5.23 -5.91
N ARG A 78 17.72 5.12 -4.89
CA ARG A 78 18.57 3.93 -4.69
C ARG A 78 17.76 2.66 -4.45
N ASN A 79 16.74 2.70 -3.59
CA ASN A 79 15.90 1.54 -3.31
C ASN A 79 15.04 1.16 -4.52
N VAL A 80 14.53 2.17 -5.21
CA VAL A 80 13.81 1.99 -6.47
C VAL A 80 14.72 1.33 -7.52
N ALA A 81 15.95 1.82 -7.68
CA ALA A 81 16.92 1.24 -8.60
C ALA A 81 17.23 -0.23 -8.27
N VAL A 82 17.42 -0.56 -6.99
CA VAL A 82 17.64 -1.95 -6.52
C VAL A 82 16.43 -2.82 -6.81
N ALA A 83 15.22 -2.34 -6.52
CA ALA A 83 13.98 -3.07 -6.77
C ALA A 83 13.78 -3.38 -8.26
N LEU A 84 13.96 -2.37 -9.12
CA LEU A 84 13.83 -2.52 -10.57
C LEU A 84 14.92 -3.45 -11.15
N ALA A 85 16.18 -3.32 -10.73
CA ALA A 85 17.26 -4.21 -11.12
C ALA A 85 17.00 -5.66 -10.70
N GLY A 86 16.31 -5.87 -9.58
CA GLY A 86 15.83 -7.17 -9.10
C GLY A 86 14.60 -7.70 -9.80
N GLY A 87 14.05 -6.99 -10.78
CA GLY A 87 12.88 -7.41 -11.56
C GLY A 87 11.54 -7.23 -10.83
N LEU A 88 11.49 -6.40 -9.79
CA LEU A 88 10.23 -6.01 -9.15
C LEU A 88 9.54 -4.90 -9.96
N LYS A 89 8.21 -4.85 -9.89
CA LYS A 89 7.46 -3.66 -10.29
C LYS A 89 7.26 -2.74 -9.08
N LEU A 90 7.04 -1.47 -9.36
CA LEU A 90 6.73 -0.50 -8.31
C LEU A 90 5.23 -0.41 -8.08
N THR A 91 4.82 -0.09 -6.86
CA THR A 91 3.57 0.60 -6.60
C THR A 91 3.94 1.97 -6.07
N GLY A 92 3.48 3.02 -6.71
CA GLY A 92 3.94 4.38 -6.41
C GLY A 92 3.06 5.03 -5.36
N ALA A 93 3.62 5.26 -4.20
CA ALA A 93 3.05 6.10 -3.15
C ALA A 93 3.69 7.49 -3.28
N HIS A 94 3.01 8.42 -3.29
CA HIS A 94 1.80 9.17 -3.48
C HIS A 94 2.15 10.31 -4.43
N LEU A 95 1.51 10.46 -5.56
CA LEU A 95 1.81 11.62 -6.42
C LEU A 95 1.42 12.92 -5.73
N LEU A 96 0.22 12.95 -5.14
CA LEU A 96 -0.25 14.07 -4.33
C LEU A 96 -0.76 13.60 -2.97
N TRP A 97 -0.21 14.14 -1.90
CA TRP A 97 -0.64 13.88 -0.53
C TRP A 97 -0.56 15.15 0.31
N HIS A 98 -1.62 15.45 1.07
CA HIS A 98 -1.73 16.69 1.85
C HIS A 98 -0.62 16.83 2.92
N GLU A 99 -0.19 15.71 3.56
CA GLU A 99 0.89 15.74 4.55
C GLU A 99 2.27 15.95 3.94
N HIS A 100 2.47 15.53 2.70
CA HIS A 100 3.75 15.70 1.98
C HIS A 100 3.66 16.70 0.82
N THR A 101 2.80 17.71 0.98
CA THR A 101 2.76 18.85 0.07
C THR A 101 4.00 19.72 0.30
N PRO A 102 4.77 20.07 -0.74
CA PRO A 102 5.91 20.97 -0.58
C PRO A 102 5.49 22.33 -0.02
N ALA A 103 6.15 22.80 1.05
CA ALA A 103 5.79 24.06 1.70
C ALA A 103 5.90 25.28 0.75
N TRP A 104 6.78 25.21 -0.26
CA TRP A 104 6.94 26.26 -1.26
C TRP A 104 5.75 26.38 -2.24
N LEU A 105 4.87 25.39 -2.29
CA LEU A 105 3.71 25.40 -3.17
C LEU A 105 2.60 26.35 -2.66
N GLU A 106 2.39 26.43 -1.37
CA GLU A 106 1.25 27.14 -0.76
C GLU A 106 1.26 28.66 -1.03
N PRO A 107 2.41 29.38 -0.99
CA PRO A 107 2.45 30.80 -1.31
C PRO A 107 2.39 31.13 -2.80
N MET A 108 2.37 30.11 -3.69
CA MET A 108 2.31 30.35 -5.13
C MET A 108 0.92 30.82 -5.60
N PRO A 109 0.85 31.65 -6.64
CA PRO A 109 -0.40 31.87 -7.36
C PRO A 109 -0.96 30.53 -7.87
N ARG A 110 -2.27 30.31 -7.72
CA ARG A 110 -2.93 29.03 -8.05
C ARG A 110 -2.53 28.45 -9.42
N ALA A 111 -2.51 29.27 -10.46
CA ALA A 111 -2.13 28.78 -11.79
C ALA A 111 -0.68 28.25 -11.85
N GLN A 112 0.24 28.85 -11.11
CA GLN A 112 1.63 28.38 -11.02
C GLN A 112 1.71 27.10 -10.18
N ALA A 113 0.98 27.02 -9.07
CA ALA A 113 0.89 25.82 -8.25
C ALA A 113 0.33 24.63 -9.04
N GLN A 114 -0.72 24.84 -9.83
CA GLN A 114 -1.29 23.82 -10.72
C GLN A 114 -0.28 23.36 -11.79
N GLN A 115 0.47 24.29 -12.39
CA GLN A 115 1.54 23.95 -13.35
C GLN A 115 2.66 23.13 -12.67
N ALA A 116 3.06 23.50 -11.45
CA ALA A 116 4.07 22.76 -10.69
C ALA A 116 3.61 21.34 -10.35
N ALA A 117 2.34 21.17 -9.96
CA ALA A 117 1.76 19.85 -9.68
C ALA A 117 1.70 18.98 -10.95
N ALA A 118 1.26 19.54 -12.08
CA ALA A 118 1.25 18.85 -13.35
C ALA A 118 2.67 18.42 -13.78
N ALA A 119 3.65 19.32 -13.69
CA ALA A 119 5.05 19.02 -14.00
C ALA A 119 5.64 17.93 -13.10
N HIS A 120 5.34 17.96 -11.79
CA HIS A 120 5.73 16.90 -10.86
C HIS A 120 5.18 15.53 -11.28
N ILE A 121 3.86 15.45 -11.53
CA ILE A 121 3.21 14.20 -11.93
C ILE A 121 3.77 13.69 -13.25
N GLN A 122 3.88 14.54 -14.27
CA GLN A 122 4.42 14.18 -15.58
C GLN A 122 5.85 13.67 -15.49
N ARG A 123 6.69 14.34 -14.70
CA ARG A 123 8.08 13.94 -14.49
C ARG A 123 8.18 12.59 -13.78
N LEU A 124 7.52 12.43 -12.62
CA LEU A 124 7.66 11.24 -11.80
C LEU A 124 7.02 10.02 -12.47
N ALA A 125 5.78 10.14 -12.93
CA ALA A 125 5.10 9.06 -13.62
C ALA A 125 5.75 8.74 -14.97
N GLY A 126 6.30 9.74 -15.68
CA GLY A 126 7.04 9.55 -16.91
C GLY A 126 8.39 8.85 -16.70
N LEU A 127 9.12 9.17 -15.62
CA LEU A 127 10.41 8.55 -15.27
C LEU A 127 10.28 7.04 -15.08
N TYR A 128 9.21 6.60 -14.43
CA TYR A 128 8.98 5.17 -14.12
C TYR A 128 7.95 4.50 -15.04
N ARG A 129 7.63 5.13 -16.16
CA ARG A 129 6.65 4.62 -17.13
C ARG A 129 6.91 3.16 -17.51
N GLY A 130 5.85 2.33 -17.39
CA GLY A 130 5.89 0.89 -17.69
C GLY A 130 6.50 0.02 -16.59
N SER A 131 7.14 0.63 -15.58
CA SER A 131 7.71 -0.08 -14.42
C SER A 131 6.76 -0.08 -13.22
N VAL A 132 5.71 0.73 -13.25
CA VAL A 132 4.75 0.89 -12.15
C VAL A 132 3.51 0.05 -12.40
N PHE A 133 3.12 -0.73 -11.40
CA PHE A 133 1.87 -1.49 -11.37
C PHE A 133 0.67 -0.57 -11.09
N SER A 134 0.80 0.27 -10.06
CA SER A 134 -0.24 1.25 -9.69
C SER A 134 0.36 2.53 -9.11
N TRP A 135 -0.24 3.68 -9.48
CA TRP A 135 0.04 4.98 -8.88
C TRP A 135 -1.05 5.35 -7.87
N ASN A 136 -0.68 5.66 -6.64
CA ASN A 136 -1.54 6.38 -5.72
C ASN A 136 -1.55 7.85 -6.15
N VAL A 137 -2.49 8.21 -7.04
CA VAL A 137 -2.50 9.54 -7.65
C VAL A 137 -2.82 10.61 -6.62
N VAL A 138 -3.84 10.38 -5.80
CA VAL A 138 -4.19 11.24 -4.66
C VAL A 138 -4.36 10.35 -3.43
N ASN A 139 -3.76 10.79 -2.31
CA ASN A 139 -3.80 10.10 -1.02
C ASN A 139 -4.56 10.92 0.02
N GLU A 140 -5.48 10.25 0.78
CA GLU A 140 -6.07 10.72 2.04
C GLU A 140 -6.78 12.08 1.97
N ALA A 141 -7.51 12.33 0.92
CA ALA A 141 -8.19 13.60 0.74
C ALA A 141 -9.58 13.65 1.38
N ILE A 142 -10.03 12.60 2.04
CA ILE A 142 -11.32 12.53 2.72
C ILE A 142 -11.13 12.73 4.23
N ASN A 143 -11.91 13.64 4.82
CA ASN A 143 -12.01 13.80 6.27
C ASN A 143 -13.43 14.21 6.68
N PRO A 144 -14.32 13.25 6.96
CA PRO A 144 -15.71 13.56 7.34
C PRO A 144 -15.84 14.44 8.59
N ARG A 145 -14.80 14.47 9.44
CA ARG A 145 -14.77 15.30 10.67
C ARG A 145 -14.64 16.78 10.39
N ASP A 146 -14.24 17.17 9.18
CA ASP A 146 -14.22 18.58 8.75
C ASP A 146 -15.63 19.09 8.39
N HIS A 147 -16.63 18.20 8.36
CA HIS A 147 -18.03 18.51 8.07
C HIS A 147 -18.27 19.22 6.73
N ALA A 148 -17.36 19.03 5.75
CA ALA A 148 -17.60 19.47 4.38
C ALA A 148 -18.73 18.66 3.74
N ALA A 149 -19.55 19.29 2.92
CA ALA A 149 -20.72 18.65 2.32
C ALA A 149 -20.37 17.47 1.40
N ASP A 150 -19.18 17.46 0.82
CA ASP A 150 -18.61 16.40 -0.02
C ASP A 150 -17.73 15.42 0.76
N GLY A 151 -17.52 15.65 2.07
CA GLY A 151 -16.68 14.85 2.94
C GLY A 151 -15.18 15.01 2.71
N LEU A 152 -14.76 15.92 1.83
CA LEU A 152 -13.36 16.16 1.57
C LEU A 152 -12.69 16.94 2.70
N ARG A 153 -11.38 16.75 2.84
CA ARG A 153 -10.53 17.45 3.80
C ARG A 153 -10.42 18.93 3.45
N VAL A 154 -10.92 19.81 4.34
CA VAL A 154 -10.86 21.29 4.17
C VAL A 154 -9.49 21.85 4.56
N ASP A 155 -8.88 21.32 5.61
CA ASP A 155 -7.53 21.71 6.02
C ASP A 155 -6.47 20.92 5.22
N SER A 156 -6.34 21.27 3.95
CA SER A 156 -5.44 20.62 3.01
C SER A 156 -4.62 21.68 2.28
N PRO A 157 -3.26 21.67 2.44
CA PRO A 157 -2.38 22.51 1.63
C PRO A 157 -2.59 22.33 0.13
N LEU A 158 -2.86 21.09 -0.33
CA LEU A 158 -3.18 20.80 -1.72
C LEU A 158 -4.44 21.52 -2.17
N LEU A 159 -5.53 21.42 -1.39
CA LEU A 159 -6.79 22.07 -1.74
C LEU A 159 -6.65 23.60 -1.78
N ARG A 160 -5.91 24.17 -0.80
CA ARG A 160 -5.65 25.63 -0.77
C ARG A 160 -4.84 26.09 -1.99
N ALA A 161 -3.77 25.36 -2.32
CA ALA A 161 -2.86 25.73 -3.42
C ALA A 161 -3.48 25.45 -4.80
N LEU A 162 -4.13 24.29 -4.99
CA LEU A 162 -4.52 23.80 -6.31
C LEU A 162 -5.99 24.08 -6.66
N GLY A 163 -6.88 24.20 -5.64
CA GLY A 163 -8.32 24.32 -5.87
C GLY A 163 -9.02 22.97 -5.90
N SER A 164 -10.36 22.97 -5.97
CA SER A 164 -11.19 21.77 -5.82
C SER A 164 -11.16 20.80 -7.01
N ASP A 165 -10.62 21.21 -8.14
CA ASP A 165 -10.50 20.45 -9.39
C ASP A 165 -9.13 19.73 -9.52
N PHE A 166 -8.30 19.75 -8.47
CA PHE A 166 -6.98 19.13 -8.52
C PHE A 166 -7.01 17.62 -8.74
N PHE A 167 -8.07 16.93 -8.32
CA PHE A 167 -8.23 15.49 -8.56
C PHE A 167 -8.27 15.19 -10.05
N GLU A 168 -9.15 15.91 -10.76
CA GLU A 168 -9.38 15.72 -12.18
C GLU A 168 -8.12 15.97 -12.99
N ALA A 169 -7.39 17.04 -12.65
CA ALA A 169 -6.10 17.35 -13.26
C ALA A 169 -5.06 16.27 -12.99
N ALA A 170 -4.90 15.86 -11.73
CA ALA A 170 -3.91 14.87 -11.33
C ALA A 170 -4.08 13.52 -12.04
N PHE A 171 -5.31 13.00 -12.11
CA PHE A 171 -5.57 11.72 -12.79
C PHE A 171 -5.35 11.82 -14.31
N ARG A 172 -5.69 12.95 -14.95
CA ARG A 172 -5.44 13.16 -16.39
C ARG A 172 -3.95 13.22 -16.69
N GLU A 173 -3.18 13.96 -15.89
CA GLU A 173 -1.72 14.07 -16.03
C GLU A 173 -1.03 12.72 -15.80
N ALA A 174 -1.42 11.98 -14.76
CA ALA A 174 -0.87 10.67 -14.49
C ALA A 174 -1.14 9.68 -15.64
N ARG A 175 -2.37 9.68 -16.20
CA ARG A 175 -2.71 8.84 -17.35
C ARG A 175 -1.93 9.20 -18.59
N ALA A 176 -1.71 10.48 -18.85
CA ALA A 176 -0.90 10.93 -19.99
C ALA A 176 0.58 10.52 -19.84
N ALA A 177 1.11 10.60 -18.62
CA ALA A 177 2.51 10.28 -18.33
C ALA A 177 2.77 8.77 -18.33
N ASP A 178 1.91 7.95 -17.70
CA ASP A 178 2.03 6.48 -17.65
C ASP A 178 0.70 5.79 -18.01
N PRO A 179 0.43 5.57 -19.31
CA PRO A 179 -0.84 5.00 -19.77
C PRO A 179 -1.10 3.56 -19.32
N GLY A 180 -0.05 2.81 -18.97
CA GLY A 180 -0.10 1.37 -18.68
C GLY A 180 -0.35 1.02 -17.22
N SER A 181 -0.16 1.94 -16.29
CA SER A 181 -0.34 1.70 -14.86
C SER A 181 -1.80 1.83 -14.42
N LEU A 182 -2.14 1.20 -13.28
CA LEU A 182 -3.40 1.47 -12.60
C LEU A 182 -3.32 2.82 -11.88
N LEU A 183 -4.32 3.67 -12.08
CA LEU A 183 -4.45 4.93 -11.37
C LEU A 183 -5.48 4.78 -10.26
N ILE A 184 -5.05 4.89 -9.00
CA ILE A 184 -5.90 4.68 -7.84
C ILE A 184 -5.97 5.92 -6.94
N TYR A 185 -7.12 6.10 -6.30
CA TYR A 185 -7.29 6.95 -5.14
C TYR A 185 -7.04 6.10 -3.88
N ASN A 186 -6.17 6.52 -2.97
CA ASN A 186 -5.77 5.75 -1.79
C ASN A 186 -6.33 6.36 -0.50
N GLU A 187 -6.89 5.53 0.41
CA GLU A 187 -7.52 6.02 1.63
C GLU A 187 -7.43 5.01 2.77
N TYR A 188 -7.47 5.50 4.01
CA TYR A 188 -7.44 4.75 5.26
C TYR A 188 -8.80 4.69 5.96
N ASP A 189 -8.90 3.87 7.02
CA ASP A 189 -10.08 3.75 7.88
C ASP A 189 -11.39 3.52 7.07
N LEU A 190 -11.39 2.45 6.25
CA LEU A 190 -12.54 2.03 5.43
C LEU A 190 -13.07 0.63 5.80
N GLU A 191 -12.43 -0.07 6.76
CA GLU A 191 -12.61 -1.50 7.01
C GLU A 191 -13.68 -1.81 8.06
N LEU A 192 -13.80 -0.94 9.10
CA LEU A 192 -14.62 -1.23 10.28
C LEU A 192 -16.07 -0.74 10.14
N ASP A 193 -16.99 -1.41 10.83
CA ASP A 193 -18.40 -1.01 10.93
C ASP A 193 -18.57 0.00 12.04
N THR A 194 -18.09 1.24 11.80
CA THR A 194 -18.21 2.38 12.72
C THR A 194 -18.79 3.59 12.01
N PRO A 195 -19.46 4.51 12.70
CA PRO A 195 -20.03 5.71 12.09
C PRO A 195 -19.01 6.56 11.34
N ASP A 196 -17.80 6.71 11.87
CA ASP A 196 -16.72 7.51 11.24
C ASP A 196 -16.28 6.87 9.91
N GLN A 197 -16.08 5.53 9.90
CA GLN A 197 -15.67 4.83 8.68
C GLN A 197 -16.81 4.71 7.67
N GLU A 198 -18.05 4.61 8.11
CA GLU A 198 -19.21 4.67 7.20
C GLU A 198 -19.33 6.03 6.52
N ALA A 199 -19.14 7.12 7.28
CA ALA A 199 -19.10 8.46 6.71
C ALA A 199 -17.95 8.62 5.69
N ARG A 200 -16.78 7.99 5.95
CA ARG A 200 -15.65 7.99 5.02
C ARG A 200 -15.96 7.20 3.75
N ARG A 201 -16.56 6.01 3.85
CA ARG A 201 -17.03 5.23 2.68
C ARG A 201 -18.05 6.01 1.85
N THR A 202 -18.98 6.70 2.51
CA THR A 202 -19.97 7.55 1.83
C THR A 202 -19.30 8.67 1.04
N ALA A 203 -18.35 9.40 1.65
CA ALA A 203 -17.59 10.45 0.98
C ALA A 203 -16.76 9.90 -0.18
N LEU A 204 -16.15 8.71 -0.01
CA LEU A 204 -15.43 8.03 -1.08
C LEU A 204 -16.36 7.75 -2.28
N PHE A 205 -17.55 7.24 -2.06
CA PHE A 205 -18.49 6.98 -3.15
C PHE A 205 -18.91 8.27 -3.85
N HIS A 206 -19.14 9.36 -3.12
CA HIS A 206 -19.43 10.66 -3.72
C HIS A 206 -18.27 11.15 -4.60
N LEU A 207 -17.02 11.01 -4.14
CA LEU A 207 -15.84 11.35 -4.94
C LEU A 207 -15.75 10.49 -6.20
N LEU A 208 -15.90 9.18 -6.09
CA LEU A 208 -15.84 8.24 -7.21
C LEU A 208 -16.93 8.52 -8.25
N ASP A 209 -18.17 8.75 -7.81
CA ASP A 209 -19.28 9.08 -8.69
C ASP A 209 -19.04 10.39 -9.45
N ARG A 210 -18.44 11.41 -8.76
CA ARG A 210 -18.03 12.67 -9.40
C ARG A 210 -16.98 12.43 -10.48
N LEU A 211 -15.91 11.70 -10.18
CA LEU A 211 -14.82 11.43 -11.12
C LEU A 211 -15.31 10.60 -12.31
N GLN A 212 -16.12 9.57 -12.10
CA GLN A 212 -16.66 8.73 -13.16
C GLN A 212 -17.64 9.51 -14.07
N LYS A 213 -18.51 10.35 -13.49
CA LYS A 213 -19.42 11.21 -14.25
C LYS A 213 -18.66 12.15 -15.19
N GLN A 214 -17.48 12.62 -14.77
CA GLN A 214 -16.61 13.47 -15.58
C GLN A 214 -15.65 12.68 -16.48
N ARG A 215 -15.76 11.34 -16.52
CA ARG A 215 -14.90 10.46 -17.29
C ARG A 215 -13.41 10.64 -16.97
N ILE A 216 -13.10 10.86 -15.70
CA ILE A 216 -11.73 10.91 -15.21
C ILE A 216 -11.15 9.50 -15.23
N PRO A 217 -9.88 9.32 -15.66
CA PRO A 217 -9.28 8.01 -15.84
C PRO A 217 -8.83 7.36 -14.50
N ILE A 218 -9.78 7.13 -13.59
CA ILE A 218 -9.56 6.38 -12.37
C ILE A 218 -9.83 4.89 -12.62
N ASP A 219 -8.88 4.01 -12.28
CA ASP A 219 -8.99 2.56 -12.47
C ASP A 219 -9.39 1.82 -11.21
N GLY A 220 -9.15 2.42 -10.04
CA GLY A 220 -9.43 1.71 -8.79
C GLY A 220 -9.24 2.54 -7.53
N VAL A 221 -9.34 1.82 -6.41
CA VAL A 221 -9.18 2.36 -5.06
C VAL A 221 -8.10 1.59 -4.33
N GLY A 222 -7.21 2.31 -3.65
CA GLY A 222 -6.29 1.77 -2.66
C GLY A 222 -6.96 1.79 -1.29
N LEU A 223 -6.91 0.66 -0.60
CA LEU A 223 -7.33 0.51 0.79
C LEU A 223 -6.07 0.30 1.62
N GLN A 224 -5.71 1.27 2.46
CA GLN A 224 -4.46 1.20 3.23
C GLN A 224 -4.47 0.00 4.17
N SER A 225 -5.58 -0.22 4.86
CA SER A 225 -5.77 -1.36 5.74
C SER A 225 -4.76 -1.43 6.90
N HIS A 226 -4.45 -0.28 7.51
CA HIS A 226 -3.75 -0.21 8.79
C HIS A 226 -4.70 -0.67 9.90
N LEU A 227 -4.73 -1.97 10.14
CA LEU A 227 -5.68 -2.59 11.07
C LEU A 227 -5.23 -2.37 12.52
N LYS A 228 -6.21 -2.30 13.42
CA LYS A 228 -5.97 -2.06 14.85
C LYS A 228 -6.59 -3.21 15.65
N LEU A 229 -5.77 -4.06 16.26
CA LEU A 229 -6.24 -5.21 17.05
C LEU A 229 -7.28 -4.77 18.11
N ALA A 230 -7.00 -3.68 18.82
CA ALA A 230 -7.89 -3.14 19.86
C ALA A 230 -9.29 -2.73 19.33
N ARG A 231 -9.44 -2.53 18.02
CA ARG A 231 -10.70 -2.11 17.38
C ARG A 231 -11.25 -3.18 16.45
N PHE A 232 -10.57 -4.32 16.28
CA PHE A 232 -10.95 -5.33 15.31
C PHE A 232 -12.26 -6.07 15.63
N GLY A 233 -12.79 -5.91 16.83
CA GLY A 233 -14.16 -6.30 17.20
C GLY A 233 -15.26 -5.59 16.37
N ASP A 234 -14.96 -4.41 15.86
CA ASP A 234 -15.83 -3.62 14.98
C ASP A 234 -15.74 -4.06 13.50
N PHE A 235 -14.83 -4.96 13.12
CA PHE A 235 -14.77 -5.54 11.79
C PHE A 235 -15.94 -6.51 11.57
N LYS A 236 -16.83 -6.16 10.64
CA LYS A 236 -17.98 -6.99 10.23
C LYS A 236 -17.77 -7.47 8.78
N GLU A 237 -17.40 -8.71 8.63
CA GLU A 237 -17.06 -9.32 7.33
C GLU A 237 -18.12 -9.08 6.25
N SER A 238 -19.40 -9.22 6.59
CA SER A 238 -20.50 -8.99 5.64
C SER A 238 -20.59 -7.53 5.16
N LYS A 239 -20.34 -6.57 6.07
CA LYS A 239 -20.32 -5.13 5.73
C LYS A 239 -19.14 -4.79 4.84
N TYR A 240 -17.97 -5.32 5.18
CA TYR A 240 -16.77 -5.10 4.39
C TYR A 240 -16.90 -5.72 2.99
N ARG A 241 -17.41 -6.94 2.86
CA ARG A 241 -17.71 -7.56 1.55
C ARG A 241 -18.67 -6.70 0.74
N ALA A 242 -19.77 -6.21 1.34
CA ALA A 242 -20.72 -5.33 0.66
C ALA A 242 -20.06 -4.03 0.16
N PHE A 243 -19.11 -3.46 0.92
CA PHE A 243 -18.33 -2.31 0.49
C PHE A 243 -17.43 -2.63 -0.72
N LEU A 244 -16.74 -3.78 -0.71
CA LEU A 244 -15.92 -4.22 -1.85
C LEU A 244 -16.76 -4.51 -3.09
N ASP A 245 -17.95 -5.15 -2.91
CA ASP A 245 -18.90 -5.41 -3.99
C ASP A 245 -19.40 -4.10 -4.64
N GLU A 246 -19.56 -3.05 -3.84
CA GLU A 246 -20.01 -1.75 -4.34
C GLU A 246 -18.92 -1.07 -5.18
N LEU A 247 -17.63 -1.21 -4.81
CA LEU A 247 -16.50 -0.79 -5.64
C LEU A 247 -16.42 -1.61 -6.95
N GLN A 248 -16.60 -2.91 -6.85
CA GLN A 248 -16.61 -3.80 -8.01
C GLN A 248 -17.74 -3.47 -9.01
N LYS A 249 -18.96 -3.18 -8.54
CA LYS A 249 -20.08 -2.76 -9.39
C LYS A 249 -19.80 -1.48 -10.17
N ARG A 250 -18.96 -0.61 -9.64
CA ARG A 250 -18.46 0.60 -10.33
C ARG A 250 -17.37 0.30 -11.36
N GLY A 251 -17.00 -0.97 -11.53
CA GLY A 251 -15.92 -1.37 -12.44
C GLY A 251 -14.52 -1.07 -11.93
N LEU A 252 -14.38 -0.73 -10.64
CA LEU A 252 -13.10 -0.35 -10.05
C LEU A 252 -12.33 -1.56 -9.55
N LYS A 253 -11.02 -1.54 -9.74
CA LYS A 253 -10.09 -2.47 -9.11
C LYS A 253 -9.77 -2.02 -7.69
N ILE A 254 -9.35 -2.97 -6.87
CA ILE A 254 -8.98 -2.72 -5.47
C ILE A 254 -7.53 -3.18 -5.28
N VAL A 255 -6.73 -2.33 -4.68
CA VAL A 255 -5.39 -2.65 -4.20
C VAL A 255 -5.40 -2.49 -2.68
N ILE A 256 -5.08 -3.56 -1.94
CA ILE A 256 -4.73 -3.42 -0.52
C ILE A 256 -3.31 -2.86 -0.51
N THR A 257 -3.12 -1.64 -0.01
CA THR A 257 -1.88 -0.88 -0.27
C THR A 257 -0.87 -0.88 0.86
N GLU A 258 -1.30 -1.06 2.11
CA GLU A 258 -0.45 -0.75 3.28
C GLU A 258 -0.77 -1.65 4.49
N LEU A 259 -1.16 -2.90 4.25
CA LEU A 259 -1.67 -3.79 5.29
C LEU A 259 -0.63 -4.04 6.39
N ASP A 260 -0.98 -3.68 7.59
CA ASP A 260 -0.33 -4.05 8.85
C ASP A 260 -1.34 -4.17 10.00
N VAL A 261 -0.87 -4.62 11.18
CA VAL A 261 -1.74 -4.80 12.35
C VAL A 261 -1.09 -4.18 13.58
N ASP A 262 -1.56 -3.01 14.00
CA ASP A 262 -1.23 -2.43 15.29
C ASP A 262 -1.65 -3.39 16.42
N ASP A 263 -0.67 -3.94 17.14
CA ASP A 263 -0.87 -4.99 18.15
C ASP A 263 -1.15 -4.45 19.55
N ARG A 264 -1.38 -3.15 19.71
CA ARG A 264 -1.82 -2.58 20.98
C ARG A 264 -3.15 -3.21 21.41
N GLY A 265 -3.24 -3.57 22.66
CA GLY A 265 -4.37 -4.35 23.20
C GLY A 265 -4.13 -5.86 23.24
N ALA A 266 -3.07 -6.38 22.58
CA ALA A 266 -2.65 -7.76 22.75
C ALA A 266 -1.94 -7.96 24.11
N PRO A 267 -2.03 -9.18 24.72
CA PRO A 267 -1.25 -9.55 25.89
C PRO A 267 0.26 -9.37 25.66
N PRO A 268 1.10 -9.20 26.71
CA PRO A 268 2.53 -8.94 26.50
C PRO A 268 3.33 -10.16 26.01
N ALA A 269 2.84 -11.39 26.21
CA ALA A 269 3.54 -12.61 25.77
C ALA A 269 3.63 -12.68 24.23
N VAL A 270 4.81 -13.00 23.72
CA VAL A 270 5.10 -12.98 22.27
C VAL A 270 4.18 -13.91 21.49
N GLU A 271 3.98 -15.13 21.97
CA GLU A 271 3.15 -16.15 21.31
C GLU A 271 1.68 -15.73 21.21
N ASP A 272 1.16 -15.08 22.24
CA ASP A 272 -0.22 -14.60 22.26
C ASP A 272 -0.40 -13.41 21.33
N ARG A 273 0.58 -12.50 21.28
CA ARG A 273 0.59 -11.36 20.38
C ARG A 273 0.64 -11.81 18.92
N ASP A 274 1.58 -12.70 18.60
CA ASP A 274 1.74 -13.21 17.24
C ASP A 274 0.51 -13.97 16.76
N ARG A 275 -0.16 -14.72 17.66
CA ARG A 275 -1.43 -15.40 17.38
C ARG A 275 -2.54 -14.37 17.13
N ALA A 276 -2.70 -13.38 18.01
CA ALA A 276 -3.74 -12.36 17.86
C ALA A 276 -3.59 -11.55 16.57
N VAL A 277 -2.37 -11.19 16.20
CA VAL A 277 -2.08 -10.52 14.93
C VAL A 277 -2.40 -11.43 13.73
N ALA A 278 -2.02 -12.71 13.79
CA ALA A 278 -2.32 -13.67 12.74
C ALA A 278 -3.84 -13.87 12.55
N ASP A 279 -4.62 -13.89 13.63
CA ASP A 279 -6.08 -14.02 13.57
C ASP A 279 -6.72 -12.80 12.87
N VAL A 280 -6.19 -11.59 13.09
CA VAL A 280 -6.63 -10.38 12.37
C VAL A 280 -6.34 -10.51 10.87
N TYR A 281 -5.10 -10.89 10.50
CA TYR A 281 -4.74 -11.13 9.09
C TYR A 281 -5.66 -12.18 8.45
N ALA A 282 -5.86 -13.31 9.10
CA ALA A 282 -6.68 -14.41 8.57
C ALA A 282 -8.13 -13.97 8.29
N ARG A 283 -8.78 -13.32 9.27
CA ARG A 283 -10.17 -12.88 9.14
C ARG A 283 -10.33 -11.76 8.11
N PHE A 284 -9.42 -10.77 8.14
CA PHE A 284 -9.47 -9.67 7.18
C PHE A 284 -9.26 -10.17 5.75
N LEU A 285 -8.21 -10.96 5.51
CA LEU A 285 -7.88 -11.44 4.18
C LEU A 285 -8.89 -12.43 3.62
N ALA A 286 -9.54 -13.25 4.47
CA ALA A 286 -10.65 -14.10 4.04
C ALA A 286 -11.83 -13.29 3.48
N ALA A 287 -12.09 -12.10 4.03
CA ALA A 287 -13.11 -11.22 3.49
C ALA A 287 -12.63 -10.42 2.25
N ALA A 288 -11.41 -9.90 2.31
CA ALA A 288 -10.86 -9.06 1.26
C ALA A 288 -10.58 -9.84 -0.04
N LEU A 289 -9.88 -10.97 0.07
CA LEU A 289 -9.44 -11.73 -1.11
C LEU A 289 -10.55 -12.56 -1.76
N ASP A 290 -11.73 -12.64 -1.17
CA ASP A 290 -12.91 -13.24 -1.80
C ASP A 290 -13.46 -12.35 -2.93
N SER A 291 -13.22 -11.04 -2.87
CA SER A 291 -13.61 -10.13 -3.95
C SER A 291 -12.68 -10.27 -5.16
N PRO A 292 -13.21 -10.55 -6.36
CA PRO A 292 -12.41 -10.61 -7.58
C PRO A 292 -11.88 -9.24 -8.05
N ALA A 293 -12.40 -8.14 -7.48
CA ALA A 293 -11.93 -6.79 -7.74
C ALA A 293 -10.57 -6.49 -7.07
N VAL A 294 -10.21 -7.24 -6.01
CA VAL A 294 -8.88 -7.14 -5.38
C VAL A 294 -7.85 -7.77 -6.31
N VAL A 295 -6.88 -6.97 -6.76
CA VAL A 295 -5.84 -7.38 -7.74
C VAL A 295 -4.44 -7.44 -7.15
N ALA A 296 -4.20 -6.77 -6.03
CA ALA A 296 -2.91 -6.81 -5.34
C ALA A 296 -3.09 -6.68 -3.82
N LEU A 297 -2.13 -7.26 -3.12
CA LEU A 297 -1.96 -7.17 -1.67
C LEU A 297 -0.55 -6.67 -1.38
N VAL A 298 -0.45 -5.51 -0.74
CA VAL A 298 0.80 -4.88 -0.32
C VAL A 298 0.77 -4.69 1.18
N THR A 299 1.80 -5.16 1.87
CA THR A 299 1.98 -4.95 3.31
C THR A 299 2.88 -3.75 3.57
N TRP A 300 2.68 -3.08 4.70
CA TRP A 300 3.51 -1.90 5.05
C TRP A 300 4.71 -2.33 5.87
N GLY A 301 5.65 -2.97 5.18
CA GLY A 301 6.82 -3.66 5.72
C GLY A 301 6.67 -5.19 5.74
N LEU A 302 7.82 -5.90 5.88
CA LEU A 302 7.89 -7.35 6.02
C LEU A 302 8.28 -7.78 7.43
N CYS A 303 9.16 -7.03 8.12
CA CYS A 303 9.78 -7.42 9.38
C CYS A 303 9.46 -6.43 10.48
N ASP A 304 9.09 -6.94 11.66
CA ASP A 304 8.66 -6.15 12.82
C ASP A 304 9.57 -4.97 13.20
N PRO A 305 10.92 -5.11 13.28
CA PRO A 305 11.79 -4.02 13.69
C PRO A 305 11.77 -2.81 12.75
N TYR A 306 11.38 -3.04 11.50
CA TYR A 306 11.38 -2.05 10.45
C TYR A 306 9.99 -1.43 10.19
N SER A 307 8.99 -1.84 10.96
CA SER A 307 7.64 -1.25 10.88
C SER A 307 7.65 0.19 11.39
N TRP A 308 6.96 1.07 10.67
CA TRP A 308 6.72 2.46 11.08
C TRP A 308 6.07 2.56 12.46
N LEU A 309 5.25 1.57 12.87
CA LEU A 309 4.63 1.47 14.18
C LEU A 309 5.66 1.38 15.32
N ASN A 310 6.90 1.04 15.02
CA ASN A 310 8.03 1.00 15.94
C ASN A 310 8.91 2.26 15.89
N HIS A 311 8.63 3.20 14.99
CA HIS A 311 9.35 4.46 14.90
C HIS A 311 8.84 5.49 15.92
N ASN A 312 8.94 5.15 17.20
CA ASN A 312 8.36 5.91 18.32
C ASN A 312 8.82 7.39 18.43
N ALA A 313 9.94 7.75 17.80
CA ALA A 313 10.39 9.14 17.74
C ALA A 313 9.52 10.00 16.82
N TYR A 314 8.98 9.41 15.75
CA TYR A 314 8.12 10.10 14.78
C TYR A 314 6.64 9.86 15.05
N PHE A 315 6.30 8.69 15.57
CA PHE A 315 4.91 8.25 15.79
C PHE A 315 4.67 7.79 17.24
N PRO A 316 4.86 8.68 18.26
CA PRO A 316 4.74 8.31 19.67
C PRO A 316 3.35 7.80 20.07
N GLN A 317 2.31 8.17 19.31
CA GLN A 317 0.93 7.73 19.50
C GLN A 317 0.71 6.23 19.26
N PHE A 318 1.63 5.55 18.56
CA PHE A 318 1.56 4.11 18.31
C PHE A 318 2.39 3.29 19.29
N LYS A 319 3.11 3.93 20.20
CA LYS A 319 3.86 3.24 21.25
C LYS A 319 2.94 2.40 22.13
N ARG A 320 3.31 1.16 22.39
CA ARG A 320 2.60 0.28 23.31
C ARG A 320 2.70 0.81 24.76
N PRO A 321 1.61 0.72 25.56
CA PRO A 321 1.63 1.17 26.96
C PRO A 321 2.62 0.41 27.84
N ASP A 322 2.90 -0.87 27.51
CA ASP A 322 3.85 -1.74 28.22
C ASP A 322 5.31 -1.50 27.81
N GLY A 323 5.57 -0.60 26.86
CA GLY A 323 6.90 -0.25 26.37
C GLY A 323 7.55 -1.28 25.44
N LEU A 324 6.88 -2.40 25.17
CA LEU A 324 7.37 -3.40 24.22
C LEU A 324 7.26 -2.89 22.77
N PRO A 325 8.18 -3.31 21.86
CA PRO A 325 8.01 -3.02 20.44
C PRO A 325 6.80 -3.76 19.88
N GLN A 326 6.12 -3.17 18.91
CA GLN A 326 5.01 -3.81 18.20
C GLN A 326 5.50 -4.96 17.31
N ARG A 327 4.60 -5.93 17.03
CA ARG A 327 4.85 -7.11 16.20
C ARG A 327 3.82 -7.24 15.07
N PRO A 328 3.72 -6.23 14.17
CA PRO A 328 2.61 -6.08 13.24
C PRO A 328 2.70 -6.92 11.98
N LEU A 329 3.89 -7.48 11.64
CA LEU A 329 4.21 -7.96 10.30
C LEU A 329 4.46 -9.48 10.24
N GLN A 330 4.83 -9.97 9.06
CA GLN A 330 4.92 -11.40 8.74
C GLN A 330 6.20 -12.06 9.27
N PHE A 331 7.28 -11.27 9.42
CA PHE A 331 8.58 -11.79 9.87
C PHE A 331 9.07 -11.07 11.12
N ASP A 332 9.82 -11.76 11.93
CA ASP A 332 10.48 -11.20 13.11
C ASP A 332 11.81 -10.52 12.79
N GLY A 333 12.52 -10.03 13.81
CA GLY A 333 13.83 -9.36 13.64
C GLY A 333 14.97 -10.28 13.21
N ALA A 334 14.79 -11.59 13.26
CA ALA A 334 15.72 -12.59 12.74
C ALA A 334 15.30 -13.11 11.35
N PHE A 335 14.34 -12.43 10.71
CA PHE A 335 13.78 -12.82 9.42
C PHE A 335 13.09 -14.19 9.41
N GLN A 336 12.65 -14.65 10.58
CA GLN A 336 11.89 -15.88 10.68
C GLN A 336 10.40 -15.63 10.47
N PRO A 337 9.71 -16.52 9.74
CA PRO A 337 8.27 -16.38 9.52
C PRO A 337 7.49 -16.55 10.82
N LYS A 338 6.56 -15.66 11.06
CA LYS A 338 5.64 -15.64 12.18
C LYS A 338 4.30 -16.30 11.83
N PRO A 339 3.38 -16.55 12.79
CA PRO A 339 2.02 -16.99 12.51
C PRO A 339 1.29 -16.10 11.47
N ALA A 340 1.55 -14.78 11.46
CA ALA A 340 1.02 -13.85 10.44
C ALA A 340 1.44 -14.21 9.01
N PHE A 341 2.67 -14.70 8.79
CA PHE A 341 3.11 -15.20 7.49
C PHE A 341 2.23 -16.35 7.01
N ASN A 342 1.95 -17.31 7.91
CA ASN A 342 1.10 -18.46 7.57
C ASN A 342 -0.34 -18.03 7.28
N ALA A 343 -0.86 -17.03 8.00
CA ALA A 343 -2.19 -16.48 7.75
C ALA A 343 -2.29 -15.84 6.35
N VAL A 344 -1.30 -15.03 5.96
CA VAL A 344 -1.23 -14.43 4.60
C VAL A 344 -1.06 -15.52 3.54
N MET A 345 -0.16 -16.49 3.75
CA MET A 345 0.08 -17.60 2.84
C MET A 345 -1.20 -18.41 2.60
N ASN A 346 -1.89 -18.79 3.67
CA ASN A 346 -3.15 -19.54 3.59
C ASN A 346 -4.23 -18.74 2.83
N ALA A 347 -4.37 -17.45 3.12
CA ALA A 347 -5.34 -16.60 2.46
C ALA A 347 -5.07 -16.50 0.94
N LEU A 348 -3.80 -16.35 0.53
CA LEU A 348 -3.42 -16.31 -0.88
C LEU A 348 -3.65 -17.65 -1.59
N GLN A 349 -3.35 -18.78 -0.93
CA GLN A 349 -3.54 -20.12 -1.50
C GLN A 349 -5.01 -20.49 -1.70
N HIS A 350 -5.90 -19.98 -0.85
CA HIS A 350 -7.34 -20.25 -0.91
C HIS A 350 -8.13 -19.14 -1.61
N ALA A 351 -7.48 -18.06 -2.02
CA ALA A 351 -8.13 -16.98 -2.75
C ALA A 351 -8.73 -17.50 -4.08
N PRO A 352 -9.95 -17.10 -4.45
CA PRO A 352 -10.53 -17.43 -5.74
C PRO A 352 -9.60 -17.03 -6.88
N LYS A 353 -9.42 -17.91 -7.88
CA LYS A 353 -8.57 -17.59 -9.04
C LYS A 353 -9.15 -16.43 -9.84
N ARG A 354 -8.35 -15.41 -10.09
CA ARG A 354 -8.69 -14.32 -11.00
C ARG A 354 -8.39 -14.78 -12.43
N GLY A 355 -9.27 -14.47 -13.37
CA GLY A 355 -8.93 -14.63 -14.79
C GLY A 355 -7.68 -13.83 -15.11
N ALA A 356 -6.80 -14.38 -15.96
CA ALA A 356 -5.60 -13.66 -16.38
C ALA A 356 -5.99 -12.25 -16.84
N ALA A 357 -5.39 -11.22 -16.25
CA ALA A 357 -5.57 -9.87 -16.73
C ALA A 357 -5.16 -9.88 -18.23
N LYS A 358 -6.09 -9.50 -19.11
CA LYS A 358 -5.75 -9.30 -20.52
C LYS A 358 -4.64 -8.25 -20.53
N SER A 359 -3.44 -8.71 -20.92
CA SER A 359 -2.23 -7.89 -21.12
C SER A 359 -2.48 -6.79 -22.13
#